data_0c8e607f13d57350a3ec70c5c0d64dd3
#
_entry.id   0c8e607f13d57350a3ec70c5c0d64dd3
#
_cell.length_a   1.000
_cell.length_b   1.000
_cell.length_c   1.000
_cell.angle_alpha   90.00
_cell.angle_beta   90.00
_cell.angle_gamma   90.00
#
_symmetry.space_group_name_H-M   'P 1'
#
loop_
_entity.id
_entity.type
_entity.pdbx_description
1 polymer ?
#
loop_
_entity_poly.entity_id
_entity_poly.type
_entity_poly.pdbx_seq_one_letter_code
_entity_poly.pdbx_strand_id
1 'polypeptide(L)'
;MPKNRTIPFGYCMKNGEITTESKELYAVVTIFNEYLKGRSLSEIAKLMQTEKIRYNAVSDKWNKNMVKRIIENDKYLGNDTYPQLITEDIFXXXXKEINNHKFDIR
;
A
#
# COMPACT_ATOMS: atom_id res chain seq x y z
N MET A 1 10.61 -22.93 0.56
CA MET A 1 9.52 -21.96 0.69
C MET A 1 10.06 -20.56 0.65
N PRO A 2 9.61 -19.76 -0.29
CA PRO A 2 10.12 -18.40 -0.36
C PRO A 2 9.70 -17.59 0.85
N LYS A 3 10.57 -16.73 1.29
CA LYS A 3 10.29 -15.87 2.41
C LYS A 3 9.64 -14.59 1.99
N ASN A 4 9.88 -14.18 0.76
CA ASN A 4 9.36 -12.94 0.25
C ASN A 4 8.08 -13.21 -0.52
N ARG A 5 7.17 -12.25 -0.44
CA ARG A 5 5.99 -12.32 -1.27
C ARG A 5 6.38 -12.13 -2.73
N THR A 6 5.84 -12.97 -3.57
CA THR A 6 5.96 -12.75 -5.01
C THR A 6 4.80 -11.93 -5.54
N ILE A 7 3.71 -11.85 -4.77
CA ILE A 7 2.52 -11.11 -5.16
C ILE A 7 2.44 -9.86 -4.29
N PRO A 8 2.27 -8.69 -4.88
CA PRO A 8 2.27 -7.46 -4.08
C PRO A 8 1.15 -7.44 -3.03
N PHE A 9 1.43 -6.73 -1.94
CA PHE A 9 0.43 -6.53 -0.92
C PHE A 9 -0.84 -5.95 -1.54
N GLY A 10 -1.98 -6.45 -1.15
CA GLY A 10 -3.26 -6.06 -1.70
C GLY A 10 -3.86 -7.09 -2.62
N TYR A 11 -3.05 -8.01 -3.08
CA TYR A 11 -3.46 -9.01 -4.06
C TYR A 11 -3.22 -10.41 -3.54
N CYS A 12 -3.94 -11.35 -4.12
CA CYS A 12 -3.70 -12.75 -3.84
C CYS A 12 -3.98 -13.56 -5.11
N MET A 13 -3.60 -14.82 -5.06
CA MET A 13 -3.79 -15.71 -6.18
C MET A 13 -4.95 -16.65 -5.88
N LYS A 14 -5.92 -16.70 -6.79
CA LYS A 14 -7.01 -17.66 -6.69
C LYS A 14 -7.25 -18.27 -8.04
N ASN A 15 -7.30 -19.59 -8.07
CA ASN A 15 -7.59 -20.33 -9.29
C ASN A 15 -6.69 -19.90 -10.44
N GLY A 16 -5.42 -19.65 -10.12
CA GLY A 16 -4.44 -19.28 -11.13
C GLY A 16 -4.50 -17.84 -11.60
N GLU A 17 -5.32 -17.01 -10.96
CA GLU A 17 -5.44 -15.61 -11.35
C GLU A 17 -5.19 -14.70 -10.18
N ILE A 18 -4.63 -13.54 -10.48
CA ILE A 18 -4.42 -12.50 -9.46
C ILE A 18 -5.75 -11.82 -9.19
N THR A 19 -6.10 -11.73 -7.93
CA THR A 19 -7.31 -11.02 -7.52
C THR A 19 -7.01 -10.24 -6.26
N THR A 20 -8.00 -9.53 -5.74
CA THR A 20 -7.80 -8.70 -4.55
C THR A 20 -7.98 -9.53 -3.28
N GLU A 21 -7.27 -9.14 -2.24
CA GLU A 21 -7.45 -9.68 -0.91
C GLU A 21 -8.15 -8.63 -0.06
N SER A 22 -9.30 -8.96 0.52
CA SER A 22 -10.19 -7.97 1.10
C SER A 22 -9.54 -7.12 2.18
N LYS A 23 -8.87 -7.76 3.13
CA LYS A 23 -8.26 -7.01 4.21
C LYS A 23 -7.10 -6.18 3.73
N GLU A 24 -6.34 -6.72 2.78
CA GLU A 24 -5.21 -5.98 2.24
C GLU A 24 -5.69 -4.85 1.35
N LEU A 25 -6.78 -5.04 0.62
CA LEU A 25 -7.36 -3.96 -0.16
C LEU A 25 -7.76 -2.81 0.75
N TYR A 26 -8.45 -3.13 1.84
CA TYR A 26 -8.82 -2.10 2.81
C TYR A 26 -7.58 -1.34 3.29
N ALA A 27 -6.51 -2.08 3.58
CA ALA A 27 -5.29 -1.46 4.07
C ALA A 27 -4.67 -0.55 3.03
N VAL A 28 -4.61 -1.00 1.77
CA VAL A 28 -4.02 -0.17 0.73
C VAL A 28 -4.80 1.12 0.57
N VAL A 29 -6.12 1.03 0.49
CA VAL A 29 -6.95 2.23 0.34
C VAL A 29 -6.77 3.15 1.54
N THR A 30 -6.76 2.58 2.74
CA THR A 30 -6.57 3.38 3.94
C THR A 30 -5.22 4.09 3.95
N ILE A 31 -4.18 3.38 3.56
CA ILE A 31 -2.84 3.97 3.52
C ILE A 31 -2.81 5.17 2.58
N PHE A 32 -3.35 5.02 1.38
CA PHE A 32 -3.35 6.14 0.44
C PHE A 32 -4.17 7.30 0.97
N ASN A 33 -5.35 7.03 1.51
CA ASN A 33 -6.21 8.10 2.02
C ASN A 33 -5.55 8.84 3.18
N GLU A 34 -4.95 8.10 4.10
CA GLU A 34 -4.32 8.75 5.25
C GLU A 34 -3.11 9.57 4.83
N TYR A 35 -2.37 9.08 3.85
CA TYR A 35 -1.23 9.85 3.36
C TYR A 35 -1.70 11.15 2.71
N LEU A 36 -2.78 11.09 1.95
CA LEU A 36 -3.33 12.30 1.34
C LEU A 36 -3.85 13.29 2.37
N LYS A 37 -4.29 12.79 3.53
CA LYS A 37 -4.73 13.67 4.62
C LYS A 37 -3.59 14.35 5.33
N GLY A 38 -2.36 13.92 5.06
CA GLY A 38 -1.21 14.55 5.67
C GLY A 38 -0.51 13.74 6.75
N ARG A 39 -0.93 12.51 6.98
CA ARG A 39 -0.25 11.70 8.00
C ARG A 39 1.13 11.29 7.51
N SER A 40 2.06 11.19 8.44
CA SER A 40 3.39 10.73 8.11
C SER A 40 3.41 9.23 7.86
N LEU A 41 4.47 8.78 7.19
CA LEU A 41 4.62 7.35 6.94
C LEU A 41 4.67 6.56 8.24
N SER A 42 5.34 7.11 9.24
CA SER A 42 5.43 6.43 10.54
C SER A 42 4.07 6.33 11.22
N GLU A 43 3.27 7.38 11.14
CA GLU A 43 1.94 7.35 11.72
C GLU A 43 1.05 6.32 11.03
N ILE A 44 1.18 6.21 9.73
CA ILE A 44 0.37 5.25 8.98
C ILE A 44 0.80 3.83 9.33
N ALA A 45 2.11 3.60 9.46
CA ALA A 45 2.60 2.29 9.85
C ALA A 45 2.05 1.91 11.23
N LYS A 46 2.04 2.85 12.14
CA LYS A 46 1.51 2.60 13.48
C LYS A 46 0.01 2.29 13.41
N LEU A 47 -0.72 2.98 12.55
CA LEU A 47 -2.14 2.70 12.39
C LEU A 47 -2.35 1.27 11.89
N MET A 48 -1.55 0.83 10.94
CA MET A 48 -1.68 -0.54 10.43
C MET A 48 -1.44 -1.56 11.53
N GLN A 49 -0.46 -1.31 12.38
CA GLN A 49 -0.20 -2.22 13.50
C GLN A 49 -1.34 -2.20 14.51
N THR A 50 -1.87 -1.02 14.78
CA THR A 50 -2.98 -0.89 15.71
C THR A 50 -4.19 -1.66 15.23
N GLU A 51 -4.44 -1.64 13.94
CA GLU A 51 -5.56 -2.37 13.36
C GLU A 51 -5.24 -3.83 13.10
N LYS A 52 -4.03 -4.25 13.45
CA LYS A 52 -3.61 -5.65 13.37
C LYS A 52 -3.68 -6.21 11.96
N ILE A 53 -3.34 -5.37 11.01
CA ILE A 53 -3.29 -5.81 9.63
C ILE A 53 -1.97 -6.53 9.38
N ARG A 54 -2.03 -7.70 8.80
CA ARG A 54 -0.82 -8.46 8.54
C ARG A 54 -0.21 -8.02 7.22
N TYR A 55 1.10 -7.76 7.26
CA TYR A 55 1.80 -7.40 6.04
C TYR A 55 2.08 -8.62 5.17
N ASN A 56 2.36 -9.75 5.82
CA ASN A 56 2.54 -11.00 5.11
C ASN A 56 2.26 -12.14 6.07
N ALA A 57 2.51 -13.37 5.64
CA ALA A 57 2.13 -14.54 6.42
C ALA A 57 2.87 -14.63 7.75
N VAL A 58 4.04 -14.03 7.86
CA VAL A 58 4.85 -14.18 9.06
C VAL A 58 4.92 -12.93 9.92
N SER A 59 4.43 -11.80 9.44
CA SER A 59 4.63 -10.57 10.20
C SER A 59 3.42 -9.65 10.10
N ASP A 60 3.05 -9.11 11.26
CA ASP A 60 2.08 -8.01 11.32
C ASP A 60 2.74 -6.73 11.78
N LYS A 61 4.07 -6.68 11.74
CA LYS A 61 4.80 -5.47 12.10
C LYS A 61 4.98 -4.60 10.88
N TRP A 62 4.79 -3.33 11.07
CA TRP A 62 4.87 -2.35 10.00
C TRP A 62 5.92 -1.30 10.31
N ASN A 63 6.53 -0.77 9.27
CA ASN A 63 7.42 0.38 9.43
C ASN A 63 7.19 1.32 8.26
N LYS A 64 7.83 2.48 8.33
CA LYS A 64 7.57 3.51 7.33
C LYS A 64 8.02 3.11 5.94
N ASN A 65 9.03 2.27 5.83
CA ASN A 65 9.49 1.84 4.51
C ASN A 65 8.47 0.96 3.81
N MET A 66 7.76 0.15 4.58
CA MET A 66 6.70 -0.68 4.01
C MET A 66 5.57 0.19 3.47
N VAL A 67 5.20 1.21 4.22
CA VAL A 67 4.17 2.13 3.75
C VAL A 67 4.63 2.86 2.49
N LYS A 68 5.88 3.30 2.48
CA LYS A 68 6.43 4.01 1.33
C LYS A 68 6.38 3.13 0.08
N ARG A 69 6.74 1.86 0.21
CA ARG A 69 6.71 0.95 -0.93
C ARG A 69 5.30 0.81 -1.49
N ILE A 70 4.31 0.75 -0.60
CA ILE A 70 2.94 0.62 -1.05
C ILE A 70 2.50 1.88 -1.80
N ILE A 71 2.81 3.04 -1.26
CA ILE A 71 2.41 4.29 -1.88
C ILE A 71 3.04 4.45 -3.27
N GLU A 72 4.24 3.94 -3.44
CA GLU A 72 4.97 4.10 -4.70
C GLU A 72 4.71 3.01 -5.71
N ASN A 73 3.90 2.02 -5.37
CA ASN A 73 3.70 0.87 -6.25
C ASN A 73 2.59 1.16 -7.25
N ASP A 74 2.95 1.35 -8.50
CA ASP A 74 1.98 1.69 -9.53
C ASP A 74 1.15 0.50 -10.01
N LYS A 75 1.44 -0.70 -9.54
CA LYS A 75 0.57 -1.84 -9.85
C LYS A 75 -0.84 -1.63 -9.34
N TYR A 76 -1.00 -0.82 -8.30
CA TYR A 76 -2.33 -0.56 -7.76
C TYR A 76 -3.22 0.23 -8.71
N LEU A 77 -2.64 0.84 -9.72
CA LEU A 77 -3.43 1.49 -10.78
C LEU A 77 -4.11 0.49 -11.70
N GLY A 78 -3.66 -0.75 -11.66
CA GLY A 78 -4.25 -1.78 -12.48
C GLY A 78 -3.55 -1.93 -13.81
N ASN A 79 -3.55 -3.16 -14.31
CA ASN A 79 -3.07 -3.47 -15.64
C ASN A 79 -3.64 -4.81 -16.04
N ASP A 80 -3.08 -5.42 -17.07
CA ASP A 80 -3.61 -6.69 -17.55
C ASP A 80 -3.56 -7.80 -16.52
N THR A 81 -2.58 -7.73 -15.63
CA THR A 81 -2.36 -8.78 -14.63
C THR A 81 -3.02 -8.46 -13.30
N TYR A 82 -2.97 -7.19 -12.88
CA TYR A 82 -3.38 -6.79 -11.55
C TYR A 82 -4.63 -5.93 -11.59
N PRO A 83 -5.68 -6.33 -10.84
CA PRO A 83 -6.87 -5.47 -10.74
C PRO A 83 -6.54 -4.10 -10.15
N GLN A 84 -7.29 -3.11 -10.55
CA GLN A 84 -7.12 -1.77 -10.04
C GLN A 84 -7.61 -1.68 -8.59
N LEU A 85 -6.80 -1.13 -7.71
CA LEU A 85 -7.19 -0.87 -6.33
C LEU A 85 -7.35 0.62 -6.04
N ILE A 86 -6.60 1.44 -6.75
CA ILE A 86 -6.52 2.88 -6.49
C ILE A 86 -6.74 3.60 -7.81
N THR A 87 -7.52 4.66 -7.79
CA THR A 87 -7.71 5.44 -9.01
C THR A 87 -6.48 6.28 -9.30
N GLU A 88 -6.38 6.69 -10.56
CA GLU A 88 -5.27 7.56 -10.96
C GLU A 88 -5.27 8.86 -10.17
N ASP A 89 -6.45 9.38 -9.89
CA ASP A 89 -6.55 10.62 -9.11
C ASP A 89 -5.89 10.47 -7.75
N ILE A 90 -6.15 9.39 -7.08
CA ILE A 90 -5.59 9.14 -5.77
C ILE A 90 -4.09 8.88 -5.86
N PHE A 91 -3.69 8.14 -6.81
CA PHE A 91 -2.27 7.85 -6.99
C PHE A 91 -1.49 9.10 -7.33
N UNK A 92 -2.02 9.72 -8.09
CA UNK A 92 -1.40 10.91 -8.50
C UNK A 92 -1.28 11.87 -7.40
N UNK A 93 -2.02 11.82 -6.74
CA UNK A 93 -1.97 12.60 -5.62
C UNK A 93 -0.96 12.18 -4.66
N UNK A 94 -0.85 11.20 -4.70
CA UNK A 94 0.15 10.64 -3.96
C UNK A 94 1.46 11.02 -4.43
N UNK A 95 1.40 11.07 -5.41
CA UNK A 95 2.50 11.50 -6.02
C UNK A 95 2.80 12.88 -5.77
N LYS A 96 1.87 13.64 -5.83
CA LYS A 96 2.00 15.04 -5.50
C LYS A 96 2.41 15.24 -4.05
N GLU A 97 1.81 14.49 -3.19
CA GLU A 97 2.17 14.58 -1.78
C GLU A 97 3.61 14.20 -1.53
N ILE A 98 4.08 13.21 -2.23
CA ILE A 98 5.49 12.81 -2.12
C ILE A 98 6.38 13.95 -2.57
N ASN A 99 6.04 14.59 -3.66
CA ASN A 99 6.81 15.74 -4.14
C ASN A 99 6.76 16.89 -3.14
N ASN A 100 5.59 17.15 -2.59
CA ASN A 100 5.46 18.20 -1.58
C ASN A 100 6.31 17.89 -0.35
N HIS A 101 6.32 16.64 0.07
CA HIS A 101 7.15 16.24 1.20
C HIS A 101 8.62 16.47 0.91
N LYS A 102 9.04 16.22 -0.30
CA LYS A 102 10.43 16.47 -0.67
C LYS A 102 10.75 17.95 -0.56
N PHE A 103 9.85 18.79 -1.01
CA PHE A 103 10.07 20.22 -0.90
C PHE A 103 10.04 20.68 0.55
N ASP A 104 9.16 20.10 1.33
CA ASP A 104 9.05 20.49 2.73
C ASP A 104 10.28 20.19 3.53
N ILE A 105 11.02 19.17 3.11
CA ILE A 105 12.21 18.76 3.83
C ILE A 105 13.32 19.80 3.75
N ARG A 106 13.37 20.56 2.70
CA ARG A 106 14.41 21.56 2.50
C ARG A 106 14.45 22.62 3.57
#